data_9dc7d7092d381fea3b4ef7cd107b2576
#
_entry.id   9dc7d7092d381fea3b4ef7cd107b2576
#
_cell.length_a   1.000
_cell.length_b   1.000
_cell.length_c   1.000
_cell.angle_alpha   90.00
_cell.angle_beta   90.00
_cell.angle_gamma   90.00
#
_symmetry.space_group_name_H-M   'P 1'
#
loop_
_entity.id
_entity.type
_entity.pdbx_description
1 polymer ?
#
loop_
_entity_poly.entity_id
_entity_poly.type
_entity_poly.pdbx_seq_one_letter_code
_entity_poly.pdbx_strand_id
1 'polypeptide(L)'
;MGFARIALAVVLALAVTACAGSAARSAVPASYYLALGDSLSQGVQPDAAGTSIETPHGYANQVYAALLPDHPGLRLVKLGCPGETTSTMIHGGVCRYRGGSQLAAAVAFLRAHRGHTFLVTFDIGANDPEDCGAKSGLSRITDCYLTDIPGAVSNLGTVMSGLRAAAGQGVRIVGMSYYLPALAQWRDGFGGEEIARLVARLATSYNNLLGQVYGRYDSPVANVFGAFDTSNFGDPVAVPGIGTLPRNVALICRWTWECAAPPRGPNQHANQAGYAVIARAFLDAAGLS
;
A
#
# COMPACT_ATOMS: atom_id res chain seq x y z
N MET A 1 -55.87 87.94 12.58
CA MET A 1 -55.76 87.14 11.35
C MET A 1 -54.30 86.68 11.23
N GLY A 2 -53.99 85.49 11.74
CA GLY A 2 -52.64 84.96 11.78
C GLY A 2 -52.54 83.70 10.95
N PHE A 3 -51.73 83.76 9.98
CA PHE A 3 -51.43 82.59 9.13
C PHE A 3 -50.28 81.78 9.76
N ALA A 4 -50.59 80.56 10.21
CA ALA A 4 -49.56 79.59 10.64
C ALA A 4 -48.91 78.90 9.40
N ARG A 5 -47.63 79.02 9.28
CA ARG A 5 -46.87 78.27 8.28
C ARG A 5 -46.41 76.95 8.89
N ILE A 6 -46.87 75.83 8.32
CA ILE A 6 -46.44 74.46 8.68
C ILE A 6 -45.26 74.20 7.78
N ALA A 7 -44.07 73.96 8.38
CA ALA A 7 -42.88 73.48 7.70
C ALA A 7 -42.89 71.95 7.71
N LEU A 8 -42.91 71.34 6.51
CA LEU A 8 -42.84 69.90 6.31
C LEU A 8 -41.38 69.47 6.19
N ALA A 9 -40.87 68.83 7.20
CA ALA A 9 -39.52 68.22 7.18
C ALA A 9 -39.55 66.85 6.49
N VAL A 10 -38.94 66.75 5.32
CA VAL A 10 -38.74 65.46 4.62
C VAL A 10 -37.44 64.82 5.13
N VAL A 11 -37.58 63.70 5.85
CA VAL A 11 -36.46 62.89 6.29
C VAL A 11 -36.13 61.90 5.18
N LEU A 12 -34.99 62.07 4.51
CA LEU A 12 -34.49 61.17 3.50
C LEU A 12 -33.70 60.05 4.18
N ALA A 13 -34.28 58.84 4.31
CA ALA A 13 -33.60 57.66 4.82
C ALA A 13 -32.74 57.05 3.73
N LEU A 14 -31.41 57.21 3.80
CA LEU A 14 -30.45 56.48 2.99
C LEU A 14 -30.33 55.05 3.46
N ALA A 15 -30.93 54.11 2.72
CA ALA A 15 -30.73 52.66 2.93
C ALA A 15 -29.35 52.29 2.35
N VAL A 16 -28.38 52.06 3.24
CA VAL A 16 -27.06 51.49 2.87
C VAL A 16 -27.26 49.99 2.74
N THR A 17 -27.36 49.48 1.50
CA THR A 17 -27.36 48.05 1.19
C THR A 17 -25.92 47.55 1.29
N ALA A 18 -25.56 46.95 2.41
CA ALA A 18 -24.31 46.23 2.58
C ALA A 18 -24.38 44.95 1.74
N CYS A 19 -23.79 44.93 0.55
CA CYS A 19 -23.49 43.72 -0.19
C CYS A 19 -22.44 42.91 0.60
N ALA A 20 -22.90 41.96 1.41
CA ALA A 20 -22.06 40.94 1.98
C ALA A 20 -21.56 40.04 0.82
N GLY A 21 -20.43 40.38 0.25
CA GLY A 21 -19.72 39.55 -0.70
C GLY A 21 -19.30 38.27 0.00
N SER A 22 -20.03 37.17 -0.22
CA SER A 22 -19.57 35.83 0.14
C SER A 22 -18.29 35.58 -0.65
N ALA A 23 -17.13 35.69 0.02
CA ALA A 23 -15.88 35.24 -0.54
C ALA A 23 -16.03 33.73 -0.84
N ALA A 24 -16.21 33.38 -2.10
CA ALA A 24 -16.18 32.01 -2.55
C ALA A 24 -14.81 31.46 -2.15
N ARG A 25 -14.78 30.55 -1.15
CA ARG A 25 -13.58 29.80 -0.83
C ARG A 25 -13.14 29.11 -2.12
N SER A 26 -11.99 29.51 -2.67
CA SER A 26 -11.39 28.83 -3.81
C SER A 26 -11.29 27.35 -3.44
N ALA A 27 -11.99 26.49 -4.16
CA ALA A 27 -11.92 25.06 -3.93
C ALA A 27 -10.46 24.61 -4.19
N VAL A 28 -9.85 23.96 -3.19
CA VAL A 28 -8.52 23.37 -3.35
C VAL A 28 -8.59 22.36 -4.49
N PRO A 29 -7.74 22.47 -5.54
CA PRO A 29 -7.76 21.54 -6.65
C PRO A 29 -7.58 20.10 -6.12
N ALA A 30 -8.40 19.18 -6.61
CA ALA A 30 -8.29 17.79 -6.22
C ALA A 30 -6.98 17.19 -6.74
N SER A 31 -6.22 16.54 -5.86
CA SER A 31 -5.09 15.69 -6.22
C SER A 31 -5.37 14.25 -5.81
N TYR A 32 -4.67 13.29 -6.39
CA TYR A 32 -4.97 11.89 -6.17
C TYR A 32 -3.75 11.12 -5.67
N TYR A 33 -3.99 10.27 -4.69
CA TYR A 33 -3.11 9.18 -4.30
C TYR A 33 -3.74 7.88 -4.79
N LEU A 34 -3.05 7.17 -5.67
CA LEU A 34 -3.47 5.89 -6.24
C LEU A 34 -2.70 4.75 -5.59
N ALA A 35 -3.39 3.83 -4.94
CA ALA A 35 -2.82 2.61 -4.37
C ALA A 35 -3.19 1.41 -5.26
N LEU A 36 -2.16 0.69 -5.72
CA LEU A 36 -2.24 -0.47 -6.60
C LEU A 36 -1.62 -1.68 -5.92
N GLY A 37 -1.93 -2.86 -6.40
CA GLY A 37 -1.29 -4.09 -5.98
C GLY A 37 -2.27 -5.18 -5.54
N ASP A 38 -1.93 -5.88 -4.49
CA ASP A 38 -2.68 -7.02 -3.98
C ASP A 38 -3.47 -6.70 -2.68
N SER A 39 -3.63 -7.69 -1.83
CA SER A 39 -4.35 -7.60 -0.54
C SER A 39 -3.76 -6.57 0.42
N LEU A 40 -2.44 -6.29 0.35
CA LEU A 40 -1.79 -5.34 1.24
C LEU A 40 -2.26 -3.92 0.96
N SER A 41 -2.43 -3.53 -0.32
CA SER A 41 -2.98 -2.22 -0.70
C SER A 41 -4.43 -2.05 -0.25
N GLN A 42 -5.18 -3.13 -0.12
CA GLN A 42 -6.55 -3.14 0.38
C GLN A 42 -6.63 -3.17 1.91
N GLY A 43 -5.52 -3.44 2.59
CA GLY A 43 -5.46 -3.52 4.05
C GLY A 43 -6.15 -4.75 4.61
N VAL A 44 -6.04 -5.88 3.90
CA VAL A 44 -6.69 -7.12 4.28
C VAL A 44 -6.17 -7.61 5.64
N GLN A 45 -7.09 -7.99 6.50
CA GLN A 45 -6.83 -8.57 7.82
C GLN A 45 -7.92 -9.59 8.16
N PRO A 46 -7.65 -10.57 9.03
CA PRO A 46 -8.69 -11.47 9.52
C PRO A 46 -9.65 -10.73 10.46
N ASP A 47 -10.93 -10.94 10.27
CA ASP A 47 -11.98 -10.52 11.21
C ASP A 47 -11.98 -11.40 12.49
N ALA A 48 -12.98 -11.23 13.34
CA ALA A 48 -13.10 -12.03 14.57
C ALA A 48 -13.34 -13.53 14.31
N ALA A 49 -13.88 -13.90 13.15
CA ALA A 49 -14.13 -15.27 12.73
C ALA A 49 -12.95 -15.86 11.94
N GLY A 50 -11.90 -15.07 11.66
CA GLY A 50 -10.74 -15.50 10.88
C GLY A 50 -10.90 -15.32 9.37
N THR A 51 -11.99 -14.72 8.91
CA THR A 51 -12.20 -14.42 7.50
C THR A 51 -11.34 -13.21 7.10
N SER A 52 -10.53 -13.34 6.06
CA SER A 52 -9.77 -12.23 5.50
C SER A 52 -10.71 -11.22 4.83
N ILE A 53 -10.72 -9.98 5.34
CA ILE A 53 -11.56 -8.88 4.84
C ILE A 53 -10.72 -7.64 4.58
N GLU A 54 -11.14 -6.82 3.63
CA GLU A 54 -10.57 -5.48 3.41
C GLU A 54 -10.89 -4.57 4.59
N THR A 55 -9.91 -3.78 5.04
CA THR A 55 -10.08 -2.86 6.17
C THR A 55 -9.59 -1.45 5.86
N PRO A 56 -10.07 -0.42 6.58
CA PRO A 56 -9.53 0.94 6.47
C PRO A 56 -8.20 1.12 7.22
N HIS A 57 -7.58 0.06 7.72
CA HIS A 57 -6.37 0.10 8.54
C HIS A 57 -5.11 -0.32 7.77
N GLY A 58 -5.21 -0.54 6.45
CA GLY A 58 -4.11 -0.87 5.57
C GLY A 58 -3.11 0.28 5.40
N TYR A 59 -1.95 -0.03 4.84
CA TYR A 59 -0.89 0.96 4.65
C TYR A 59 -1.35 2.13 3.77
N ALA A 60 -2.13 1.89 2.72
CA ALA A 60 -2.61 2.94 1.82
C ALA A 60 -3.49 3.97 2.56
N ASN A 61 -4.34 3.51 3.47
CA ASN A 61 -5.14 4.39 4.30
C ASN A 61 -4.29 5.19 5.29
N GLN A 62 -3.23 4.57 5.86
CA GLN A 62 -2.34 5.22 6.81
C GLN A 62 -1.43 6.25 6.13
N VAL A 63 -0.89 5.95 4.93
CA VAL A 63 -0.18 6.92 4.08
C VAL A 63 -1.09 8.11 3.75
N TYR A 64 -2.33 7.84 3.32
CA TYR A 64 -3.30 8.89 3.03
C TYR A 64 -3.58 9.78 4.25
N ALA A 65 -3.81 9.19 5.41
CA ALA A 65 -4.06 9.93 6.64
C ALA A 65 -2.86 10.80 7.05
N ALA A 66 -1.62 10.32 6.85
CA ALA A 66 -0.41 11.07 7.12
C ALA A 66 -0.22 12.28 6.18
N LEU A 67 -0.64 12.16 4.92
CA LEU A 67 -0.49 13.20 3.92
C LEU A 67 -1.60 14.26 3.95
N LEU A 68 -2.77 13.91 4.47
CA LEU A 68 -3.97 14.77 4.41
C LEU A 68 -3.80 16.15 5.06
N PRO A 69 -3.08 16.33 6.19
CA PRO A 69 -2.88 17.65 6.79
C PRO A 69 -2.18 18.65 5.86
N ASP A 70 -1.18 18.20 5.10
CA ASP A 70 -0.41 19.04 4.18
C ASP A 70 -1.03 19.07 2.77
N HIS A 71 -1.92 18.13 2.45
CA HIS A 71 -2.59 17.99 1.15
C HIS A 71 -4.11 17.88 1.30
N PRO A 72 -4.82 18.93 1.77
CA PRO A 72 -6.25 18.85 2.13
C PRO A 72 -7.17 18.53 0.93
N GLY A 73 -6.69 18.68 -0.31
CA GLY A 73 -7.39 18.29 -1.54
C GLY A 73 -7.10 16.86 -2.01
N LEU A 74 -6.25 16.12 -1.29
CA LEU A 74 -5.86 14.75 -1.66
C LEU A 74 -7.05 13.80 -1.57
N ARG A 75 -7.14 12.87 -2.52
CA ARG A 75 -8.14 11.80 -2.56
C ARG A 75 -7.44 10.47 -2.75
N LEU A 76 -7.71 9.52 -1.86
CA LEU A 76 -7.24 8.14 -2.00
C LEU A 76 -8.13 7.37 -2.97
N VAL A 77 -7.50 6.70 -3.93
CA VAL A 77 -8.12 5.73 -4.82
C VAL A 77 -7.37 4.42 -4.68
N LYS A 78 -8.07 3.36 -4.30
CA LYS A 78 -7.51 2.01 -4.19
C LYS A 78 -8.03 1.16 -5.34
N LEU A 79 -7.14 0.62 -6.15
CA LEU A 79 -7.44 -0.31 -7.23
C LEU A 79 -6.82 -1.70 -7.00
N GLY A 80 -6.17 -1.92 -5.86
CA GLY A 80 -5.62 -3.23 -5.55
C GLY A 80 -6.67 -4.34 -5.48
N CYS A 81 -6.23 -5.57 -5.55
CA CYS A 81 -7.09 -6.75 -5.57
C CYS A 81 -6.46 -7.87 -4.72
N PRO A 82 -7.11 -8.34 -3.67
CA PRO A 82 -6.62 -9.48 -2.91
C PRO A 82 -6.37 -10.71 -3.79
N GLY A 83 -5.18 -11.33 -3.66
CA GLY A 83 -4.77 -12.47 -4.47
C GLY A 83 -4.21 -12.12 -5.86
N GLU A 84 -4.06 -10.84 -6.21
CA GLU A 84 -3.49 -10.43 -7.50
C GLU A 84 -2.03 -10.87 -7.60
N THR A 85 -1.65 -11.45 -8.73
CA THR A 85 -0.28 -11.73 -9.15
C THR A 85 0.18 -10.71 -10.19
N THR A 86 1.46 -10.67 -10.51
CA THR A 86 1.95 -9.82 -11.62
C THR A 86 1.28 -10.18 -12.95
N SER A 87 1.00 -11.44 -13.19
CA SER A 87 0.31 -11.93 -14.40
C SER A 87 -1.15 -11.47 -14.44
N THR A 88 -1.90 -11.68 -13.35
CA THR A 88 -3.32 -11.31 -13.32
C THR A 88 -3.52 -9.80 -13.30
N MET A 89 -2.58 -9.04 -12.76
CA MET A 89 -2.59 -7.58 -12.86
C MET A 89 -2.55 -7.09 -14.32
N ILE A 90 -1.87 -7.82 -15.21
CA ILE A 90 -1.79 -7.51 -16.65
C ILE A 90 -3.03 -8.03 -17.39
N HIS A 91 -3.41 -9.27 -17.12
CA HIS A 91 -4.40 -10.00 -17.93
C HIS A 91 -5.81 -10.04 -17.32
N GLY A 92 -5.94 -9.67 -16.03
CA GLY A 92 -7.19 -9.80 -15.28
C GLY A 92 -7.42 -11.23 -14.78
N GLY A 93 -8.62 -11.48 -14.27
CA GLY A 93 -9.07 -12.81 -13.85
C GLY A 93 -9.36 -12.94 -12.36
N VAL A 94 -8.83 -12.09 -11.50
CA VAL A 94 -9.13 -12.10 -10.05
C VAL A 94 -10.25 -11.14 -9.73
N CYS A 95 -10.00 -9.83 -9.81
CA CYS A 95 -11.05 -8.83 -9.61
C CYS A 95 -11.61 -8.31 -10.93
N ARG A 96 -12.78 -7.70 -10.87
CA ARG A 96 -13.43 -7.10 -12.04
C ARG A 96 -13.04 -5.64 -12.20
N TYR A 97 -12.40 -5.30 -13.31
CA TYR A 97 -12.03 -3.95 -13.65
C TYR A 97 -12.70 -3.49 -14.95
N ARG A 98 -13.01 -2.21 -15.01
CA ARG A 98 -13.34 -1.57 -16.28
C ARG A 98 -12.08 -1.53 -17.15
N GLY A 99 -12.08 -2.23 -18.25
CA GLY A 99 -10.90 -2.43 -19.11
C GLY A 99 -10.23 -3.79 -18.96
N GLY A 100 -10.78 -4.68 -18.09
CA GLY A 100 -10.41 -6.10 -18.01
C GLY A 100 -9.32 -6.44 -16.98
N SER A 101 -8.44 -5.49 -16.59
CA SER A 101 -7.35 -5.76 -15.65
C SER A 101 -7.05 -4.56 -14.77
N GLN A 102 -6.36 -4.78 -13.65
CA GLN A 102 -5.93 -3.71 -12.76
C GLN A 102 -5.00 -2.73 -13.49
N LEU A 103 -4.05 -3.22 -14.28
CA LEU A 103 -3.16 -2.36 -15.07
C LEU A 103 -3.94 -1.47 -16.04
N ALA A 104 -4.92 -2.03 -16.76
CA ALA A 104 -5.75 -1.24 -17.68
C ALA A 104 -6.54 -0.15 -16.95
N ALA A 105 -7.10 -0.47 -15.79
CA ALA A 105 -7.81 0.50 -14.95
C ALA A 105 -6.88 1.60 -14.42
N ALA A 106 -5.69 1.24 -13.94
CA ALA A 106 -4.68 2.17 -13.45
C ALA A 106 -4.20 3.12 -14.56
N VAL A 107 -3.90 2.58 -15.76
CA VAL A 107 -3.50 3.38 -16.93
C VAL A 107 -4.60 4.35 -17.34
N ALA A 108 -5.85 3.90 -17.37
CA ALA A 108 -6.99 4.76 -17.70
C ALA A 108 -7.15 5.88 -16.66
N PHE A 109 -7.03 5.55 -15.36
CA PHE A 109 -7.08 6.53 -14.27
C PHE A 109 -5.97 7.58 -14.38
N LEU A 110 -4.71 7.14 -14.55
CA LEU A 110 -3.56 8.03 -14.66
C LEU A 110 -3.66 8.99 -15.85
N ARG A 111 -4.16 8.51 -16.99
CA ARG A 111 -4.42 9.34 -18.17
C ARG A 111 -5.53 10.36 -17.94
N ALA A 112 -6.62 9.96 -17.30
CA ALA A 112 -7.76 10.84 -17.01
C ALA A 112 -7.41 11.92 -15.96
N HIS A 113 -6.45 11.65 -15.06
CA HIS A 113 -6.03 12.56 -14.00
C HIS A 113 -4.59 13.04 -14.17
N ARG A 114 -4.15 13.17 -15.43
CA ARG A 114 -2.79 13.67 -15.74
C ARG A 114 -2.57 15.07 -15.15
N GLY A 115 -1.45 15.24 -14.43
CA GLY A 115 -1.14 16.47 -13.70
C GLY A 115 -1.87 16.62 -12.35
N HIS A 116 -2.76 15.70 -12.00
CA HIS A 116 -3.48 15.68 -10.73
C HIS A 116 -3.16 14.48 -9.85
N THR A 117 -2.43 13.48 -10.36
CA THR A 117 -1.96 12.36 -9.53
C THR A 117 -0.67 12.78 -8.83
N PHE A 118 -0.70 12.74 -7.50
CA PHE A 118 0.39 13.14 -6.62
C PHE A 118 1.34 11.99 -6.32
N LEU A 119 0.78 10.82 -5.99
CA LEU A 119 1.51 9.63 -5.56
C LEU A 119 0.84 8.37 -6.11
N VAL A 120 1.65 7.40 -6.50
CA VAL A 120 1.24 6.02 -6.73
C VAL A 120 2.06 5.13 -5.80
N THR A 121 1.43 4.34 -4.95
CA THR A 121 2.07 3.22 -4.23
C THR A 121 1.69 1.92 -4.89
N PHE A 122 2.63 0.96 -4.87
CA PHE A 122 2.49 -0.22 -5.68
C PHE A 122 3.13 -1.44 -4.99
N ASP A 123 2.30 -2.38 -4.59
CA ASP A 123 2.68 -3.67 -4.03
C ASP A 123 2.15 -4.80 -4.92
N ILE A 124 3.02 -5.51 -5.62
CA ILE A 124 2.68 -6.67 -6.47
C ILE A 124 3.87 -7.62 -6.59
N GLY A 125 3.60 -8.89 -6.58
CA GLY A 125 4.60 -9.93 -6.74
C GLY A 125 4.71 -10.88 -5.55
N ALA A 126 4.05 -10.61 -4.43
CA ALA A 126 4.06 -11.52 -3.27
C ALA A 126 3.33 -12.83 -3.58
N ASN A 127 2.22 -12.76 -4.32
CA ASN A 127 1.38 -13.91 -4.65
C ASN A 127 1.94 -14.76 -5.82
N ASP A 128 2.94 -14.28 -6.56
CA ASP A 128 3.53 -15.06 -7.66
C ASP A 128 4.23 -16.33 -7.14
N PRO A 129 5.07 -16.27 -6.07
CA PRO A 129 5.65 -17.46 -5.46
C PRO A 129 4.85 -17.99 -4.25
N GLU A 130 3.59 -17.57 -4.04
CA GLU A 130 2.84 -17.92 -2.83
C GLU A 130 2.73 -19.44 -2.63
N ASP A 131 2.40 -20.17 -3.67
CA ASP A 131 2.31 -21.63 -3.63
C ASP A 131 3.63 -22.33 -3.33
N CYS A 132 4.75 -21.64 -3.49
CA CYS A 132 6.09 -22.21 -3.22
C CYS A 132 6.30 -22.46 -1.73
N GLY A 133 5.77 -21.61 -0.85
CA GLY A 133 5.85 -21.78 0.60
C GLY A 133 5.06 -22.97 1.11
N ALA A 134 4.03 -23.41 0.39
CA ALA A 134 3.22 -24.59 0.72
C ALA A 134 3.84 -25.92 0.25
N LYS A 135 4.92 -25.89 -0.54
CA LYS A 135 5.60 -27.13 -1.00
C LYS A 135 6.36 -27.77 0.17
N SER A 136 6.30 -29.07 0.27
CA SER A 136 7.09 -29.81 1.23
C SER A 136 8.46 -30.19 0.67
N GLY A 137 9.52 -29.90 1.43
CA GLY A 137 10.91 -30.21 1.08
C GLY A 137 11.65 -29.08 0.39
N LEU A 138 12.91 -28.87 0.80
CA LEU A 138 13.73 -27.72 0.40
C LEU A 138 13.96 -27.62 -1.11
N SER A 139 14.15 -28.76 -1.80
CA SER A 139 14.33 -28.77 -3.27
C SER A 139 13.08 -28.28 -3.99
N ARG A 140 11.90 -28.73 -3.59
CA ARG A 140 10.63 -28.33 -4.22
C ARG A 140 10.33 -26.86 -4.02
N ILE A 141 10.63 -26.31 -2.84
CA ILE A 141 10.53 -24.88 -2.57
C ILE A 141 11.46 -24.12 -3.52
N THR A 142 12.72 -24.55 -3.62
CA THR A 142 13.72 -23.91 -4.48
C THR A 142 13.30 -23.95 -5.96
N ASP A 143 12.90 -25.14 -6.46
CA ASP A 143 12.49 -25.32 -7.85
C ASP A 143 11.28 -24.45 -8.20
N CYS A 144 10.31 -24.34 -7.29
CA CYS A 144 9.13 -23.48 -7.47
C CYS A 144 9.55 -22.00 -7.61
N TYR A 145 10.36 -21.49 -6.68
CA TYR A 145 10.87 -20.12 -6.77
C TYR A 145 11.64 -19.86 -8.04
N LEU A 146 12.50 -20.78 -8.47
CA LEU A 146 13.28 -20.64 -9.71
C LEU A 146 12.39 -20.65 -10.96
N THR A 147 11.24 -21.30 -10.91
CA THR A 147 10.27 -21.35 -12.01
C THR A 147 9.44 -20.08 -12.08
N ASP A 148 8.94 -19.57 -10.96
CA ASP A 148 7.92 -18.51 -10.93
C ASP A 148 8.53 -17.10 -10.95
N ILE A 149 9.69 -16.90 -10.28
CA ILE A 149 10.33 -15.58 -10.17
C ILE A 149 10.67 -14.93 -11.53
N PRO A 150 11.21 -15.61 -12.53
CA PRO A 150 11.54 -14.96 -13.80
C PRO A 150 10.31 -14.37 -14.50
N GLY A 151 9.16 -15.07 -14.43
CA GLY A 151 7.88 -14.60 -14.95
C GLY A 151 7.41 -13.35 -14.21
N ALA A 152 7.42 -13.38 -12.88
CA ALA A 152 7.01 -12.25 -12.04
C ALA A 152 7.86 -11.00 -12.30
N VAL A 153 9.18 -11.15 -12.40
CA VAL A 153 10.13 -10.05 -12.70
C VAL A 153 9.88 -9.44 -14.08
N SER A 154 9.64 -10.29 -15.09
CA SER A 154 9.31 -9.85 -16.46
C SER A 154 7.98 -9.09 -16.49
N ASN A 155 6.95 -9.63 -15.86
CA ASN A 155 5.64 -9.01 -15.76
C ASN A 155 5.69 -7.66 -15.04
N LEU A 156 6.45 -7.57 -13.93
CA LEU A 156 6.65 -6.30 -13.23
C LEU A 156 7.23 -5.23 -14.17
N GLY A 157 8.18 -5.59 -15.05
CA GLY A 157 8.72 -4.69 -16.06
C GLY A 157 7.61 -4.17 -17.01
N THR A 158 6.72 -5.04 -17.45
CA THR A 158 5.56 -4.67 -18.28
C THR A 158 4.62 -3.71 -17.55
N VAL A 159 4.30 -4.01 -16.29
CA VAL A 159 3.44 -3.17 -15.46
C VAL A 159 4.05 -1.79 -15.26
N MET A 160 5.32 -1.73 -14.87
CA MET A 160 6.03 -0.46 -14.62
C MET A 160 6.14 0.40 -15.88
N SER A 161 6.38 -0.22 -17.03
CA SER A 161 6.37 0.47 -18.32
C SER A 161 5.02 1.13 -18.61
N GLY A 162 3.92 0.38 -18.43
CA GLY A 162 2.56 0.90 -18.63
C GLY A 162 2.21 2.04 -17.68
N LEU A 163 2.52 1.88 -16.38
CA LEU A 163 2.25 2.90 -15.37
C LEU A 163 3.06 4.18 -15.64
N ARG A 164 4.37 4.07 -15.91
CA ARG A 164 5.23 5.22 -16.15
C ARG A 164 4.82 5.97 -17.43
N ALA A 165 4.49 5.28 -18.50
CA ALA A 165 4.00 5.88 -19.74
C ALA A 165 2.68 6.65 -19.54
N ALA A 166 1.80 6.14 -18.68
CA ALA A 166 0.51 6.80 -18.39
C ALA A 166 0.65 7.98 -17.43
N ALA A 167 1.44 7.82 -16.36
CA ALA A 167 1.65 8.82 -15.32
C ALA A 167 2.51 10.01 -15.79
N GLY A 168 3.52 9.75 -16.64
CA GLY A 168 4.57 10.71 -16.97
C GLY A 168 5.64 10.82 -15.89
N GLN A 169 6.67 11.64 -16.13
CA GLN A 169 7.85 11.73 -15.25
C GLN A 169 7.59 12.45 -13.93
N GLY A 170 6.58 13.30 -13.85
CA GLY A 170 6.29 14.11 -12.65
C GLY A 170 5.58 13.38 -11.53
N VAL A 171 5.07 12.16 -11.75
CA VAL A 171 4.35 11.38 -10.74
C VAL A 171 5.31 10.47 -10.00
N ARG A 172 5.28 10.53 -8.66
CA ARG A 172 6.01 9.57 -7.82
C ARG A 172 5.31 8.23 -7.86
N ILE A 173 5.99 7.21 -8.40
CA ILE A 173 5.57 5.81 -8.32
C ILE A 173 6.55 5.11 -7.39
N VAL A 174 6.08 4.58 -6.28
CA VAL A 174 6.89 3.92 -5.24
C VAL A 174 6.52 2.45 -5.22
N GLY A 175 7.49 1.59 -5.51
CA GLY A 175 7.35 0.15 -5.35
C GLY A 175 7.61 -0.31 -3.92
N MET A 176 7.48 -1.61 -3.65
CA MET A 176 7.70 -2.19 -2.33
C MET A 176 8.57 -3.44 -2.43
N SER A 177 9.44 -3.65 -1.44
CA SER A 177 10.01 -4.95 -1.12
C SER A 177 9.17 -5.62 -0.02
N TYR A 178 9.16 -6.96 0.02
CA TYR A 178 8.23 -7.72 0.87
C TYR A 178 8.88 -8.27 2.13
N TYR A 179 8.18 -8.17 3.26
CA TYR A 179 8.40 -9.01 4.42
C TYR A 179 8.06 -10.47 4.09
N LEU A 180 8.45 -11.40 4.96
CA LEU A 180 8.33 -12.83 4.70
C LEU A 180 7.58 -13.57 5.81
N PRO A 181 6.25 -13.78 5.71
CA PRO A 181 5.46 -14.49 6.71
C PRO A 181 5.98 -15.90 6.99
N ALA A 182 6.48 -16.60 5.98
CA ALA A 182 7.02 -17.96 6.11
C ALA A 182 8.18 -18.10 7.13
N LEU A 183 8.78 -16.99 7.60
CA LEU A 183 9.72 -17.03 8.74
C LEU A 183 9.09 -17.60 10.01
N ALA A 184 7.77 -17.52 10.17
CA ALA A 184 7.06 -18.11 11.31
C ALA A 184 7.19 -19.63 11.39
N GLN A 185 7.53 -20.33 10.30
CA GLN A 185 7.85 -21.77 10.29
C GLN A 185 9.05 -22.11 11.18
N TRP A 186 9.89 -21.14 11.52
CA TRP A 186 10.93 -21.31 12.56
C TRP A 186 10.40 -21.97 13.84
N ARG A 187 9.16 -21.74 14.17
CA ARG A 187 8.50 -22.27 15.38
C ARG A 187 8.19 -23.77 15.31
N ASP A 188 8.31 -24.37 14.13
CA ASP A 188 8.05 -25.80 13.89
C ASP A 188 9.29 -26.68 14.17
N GLY A 189 10.29 -26.12 14.86
CA GLY A 189 11.51 -26.81 15.22
C GLY A 189 12.54 -26.87 14.09
N PHE A 190 13.48 -27.82 14.18
CA PHE A 190 14.66 -27.85 13.31
C PHE A 190 14.33 -27.83 11.80
N GLY A 191 13.34 -28.58 11.35
CA GLY A 191 12.94 -28.56 9.93
C GLY A 191 12.35 -27.21 9.52
N GLY A 192 11.58 -26.56 10.38
CA GLY A 192 11.05 -25.23 10.16
C GLY A 192 12.12 -24.14 10.15
N GLU A 193 13.16 -24.29 10.98
CA GLU A 193 14.31 -23.39 10.99
C GLU A 193 15.08 -23.43 9.67
N GLU A 194 15.31 -24.64 9.11
CA GLU A 194 15.95 -24.79 7.81
C GLU A 194 15.14 -24.16 6.68
N ILE A 195 13.82 -24.37 6.67
CA ILE A 195 12.92 -23.76 5.70
C ILE A 195 12.96 -22.23 5.84
N ALA A 196 12.81 -21.67 7.05
CA ALA A 196 12.84 -20.24 7.29
C ALA A 196 14.13 -19.59 6.76
N ARG A 197 15.29 -20.23 6.99
CA ARG A 197 16.59 -19.75 6.46
C ARG A 197 16.67 -19.85 4.94
N LEU A 198 16.14 -20.90 4.32
CA LEU A 198 16.12 -21.06 2.88
C LEU A 198 15.24 -19.98 2.23
N VAL A 199 13.99 -19.86 2.67
CA VAL A 199 13.06 -18.89 2.07
C VAL A 199 13.51 -17.44 2.28
N ALA A 200 14.21 -17.14 3.39
CA ALA A 200 14.80 -15.81 3.59
C ALA A 200 15.88 -15.49 2.54
N ARG A 201 16.72 -16.47 2.16
CA ARG A 201 17.71 -16.28 1.10
C ARG A 201 17.04 -16.09 -0.27
N LEU A 202 16.02 -16.89 -0.58
CA LEU A 202 15.27 -16.79 -1.83
C LEU A 202 14.53 -15.43 -1.90
N ALA A 203 13.89 -15.02 -0.81
CA ALA A 203 13.21 -13.72 -0.72
C ALA A 203 14.17 -12.54 -0.85
N THR A 204 15.41 -12.66 -0.31
CA THR A 204 16.44 -11.63 -0.51
C THR A 204 16.76 -11.46 -2.00
N SER A 205 16.98 -12.58 -2.71
CA SER A 205 17.26 -12.56 -4.15
C SER A 205 16.07 -11.98 -4.93
N TYR A 206 14.85 -12.40 -4.60
CA TYR A 206 13.65 -11.91 -5.27
C TYR A 206 13.43 -10.39 -5.04
N ASN A 207 13.49 -9.91 -3.81
CA ASN A 207 13.36 -8.49 -3.51
C ASN A 207 14.42 -7.63 -4.21
N ASN A 208 15.66 -8.15 -4.35
CA ASN A 208 16.70 -7.47 -5.12
C ASN A 208 16.35 -7.37 -6.61
N LEU A 209 15.76 -8.42 -7.20
CA LEU A 209 15.31 -8.40 -8.60
C LEU A 209 14.16 -7.40 -8.79
N LEU A 210 13.17 -7.38 -7.89
CA LEU A 210 12.11 -6.38 -7.92
C LEU A 210 12.69 -4.96 -7.85
N GLY A 211 13.62 -4.72 -6.93
CA GLY A 211 14.30 -3.43 -6.78
C GLY A 211 15.04 -2.99 -8.06
N GLN A 212 15.68 -3.92 -8.77
CA GLN A 212 16.32 -3.63 -10.06
C GLN A 212 15.30 -3.23 -11.13
N VAL A 213 14.13 -3.87 -11.16
CA VAL A 213 13.06 -3.47 -12.08
C VAL A 213 12.57 -2.07 -11.74
N TYR A 214 12.24 -1.79 -10.49
CA TYR A 214 11.80 -0.45 -10.05
C TYR A 214 12.82 0.62 -10.43
N GLY A 215 14.12 0.36 -10.21
CA GLY A 215 15.19 1.30 -10.52
C GLY A 215 15.28 1.67 -12.00
N ARG A 216 14.93 0.77 -12.94
CA ARG A 216 14.90 1.06 -14.38
C ARG A 216 13.82 2.09 -14.76
N TYR A 217 12.86 2.33 -13.89
CA TYR A 217 11.73 3.27 -14.10
C TYR A 217 11.78 4.46 -13.15
N ASP A 218 12.92 4.76 -12.55
CA ASP A 218 13.10 5.84 -11.57
C ASP A 218 12.04 5.79 -10.45
N SER A 219 11.76 4.58 -9.99
CA SER A 219 10.77 4.32 -8.94
C SER A 219 11.49 3.88 -7.67
N PRO A 220 11.48 4.70 -6.60
CA PRO A 220 12.03 4.31 -5.32
C PRO A 220 11.27 3.13 -4.72
N VAL A 221 11.93 2.41 -3.81
CA VAL A 221 11.37 1.20 -3.19
C VAL A 221 11.16 1.43 -1.70
N ALA A 222 9.94 1.26 -1.23
CA ALA A 222 9.63 1.15 0.19
C ALA A 222 10.29 -0.13 0.73
N ASN A 223 11.35 0.03 1.52
CA ASN A 223 12.16 -1.10 2.01
C ASN A 223 11.48 -1.81 3.19
N VAL A 224 10.37 -2.47 2.90
CA VAL A 224 9.62 -3.24 3.90
C VAL A 224 10.38 -4.49 4.33
N PHE A 225 11.11 -5.14 3.42
CA PHE A 225 12.00 -6.26 3.74
C PHE A 225 13.01 -5.87 4.84
N GLY A 226 13.64 -4.71 4.71
CA GLY A 226 14.56 -4.19 5.72
C GLY A 226 13.85 -3.73 6.99
N ALA A 227 12.69 -3.08 6.89
CA ALA A 227 11.92 -2.62 8.05
C ALA A 227 11.47 -3.78 8.95
N PHE A 228 11.17 -4.95 8.37
CA PHE A 228 10.87 -6.18 9.10
C PHE A 228 12.13 -6.96 9.50
N ASP A 229 13.32 -6.44 9.21
CA ASP A 229 14.61 -7.05 9.52
C ASP A 229 14.73 -8.52 9.04
N THR A 230 14.14 -8.79 7.87
CA THR A 230 13.76 -10.15 7.38
C THR A 230 14.94 -11.11 7.29
N SER A 231 16.17 -10.62 7.13
CA SER A 231 17.38 -11.45 7.07
C SER A 231 18.08 -11.66 8.42
N ASN A 232 17.63 -10.99 9.49
CA ASN A 232 18.29 -11.03 10.81
C ASN A 232 17.80 -12.18 11.68
N PHE A 233 18.50 -13.31 11.64
CA PHE A 233 18.26 -14.47 12.52
C PHE A 233 19.03 -14.38 13.87
N GLY A 234 19.76 -13.32 14.10
CA GLY A 234 20.39 -12.99 15.38
C GLY A 234 19.44 -12.21 16.31
N ASP A 235 20.03 -11.55 17.30
CA ASP A 235 19.38 -10.60 18.21
C ASP A 235 18.05 -11.14 18.80
N PRO A 236 18.08 -12.20 19.60
CA PRO A 236 16.87 -12.87 20.07
C PRO A 236 15.97 -11.92 20.86
N VAL A 237 14.67 -11.97 20.57
CA VAL A 237 13.63 -11.09 21.14
C VAL A 237 12.60 -11.94 21.86
N ALA A 238 12.25 -11.58 23.09
CA ALA A 238 11.14 -12.17 23.81
C ALA A 238 9.79 -11.73 23.21
N VAL A 239 8.96 -12.69 22.84
CA VAL A 239 7.59 -12.48 22.32
C VAL A 239 6.58 -13.02 23.34
N PRO A 240 5.74 -12.14 23.93
CA PRO A 240 4.78 -12.55 24.94
C PRO A 240 3.88 -13.71 24.46
N GLY A 241 3.76 -14.76 25.30
CA GLY A 241 2.94 -15.95 25.00
C GLY A 241 3.54 -16.92 23.98
N ILE A 242 4.72 -16.62 23.40
CA ILE A 242 5.37 -17.49 22.40
C ILE A 242 6.76 -17.94 22.87
N GLY A 243 7.56 -17.07 23.45
CA GLY A 243 8.93 -17.35 23.88
C GLY A 243 9.95 -16.44 23.22
N THR A 244 11.24 -16.85 23.26
CA THR A 244 12.35 -16.11 22.67
C THR A 244 12.59 -16.59 21.24
N LEU A 245 12.53 -15.67 20.28
CA LEU A 245 12.66 -15.95 18.85
C LEU A 245 13.77 -15.09 18.24
N PRO A 246 14.38 -15.50 17.11
CA PRO A 246 15.21 -14.63 16.29
C PRO A 246 14.46 -13.35 15.94
N ARG A 247 15.18 -12.25 15.78
CA ARG A 247 14.57 -10.92 15.61
C ARG A 247 13.58 -10.87 14.43
N ASN A 248 13.95 -11.37 13.27
CA ASN A 248 13.07 -11.40 12.10
C ASN A 248 11.79 -12.19 12.35
N VAL A 249 11.87 -13.36 12.98
CA VAL A 249 10.69 -14.17 13.35
C VAL A 249 9.82 -13.44 14.36
N ALA A 250 10.44 -12.83 15.37
CA ALA A 250 9.73 -12.03 16.38
C ALA A 250 8.97 -10.86 15.77
N LEU A 251 9.54 -10.17 14.76
CA LEU A 251 8.89 -9.07 14.06
C LEU A 251 7.72 -9.56 13.19
N ILE A 252 7.85 -10.69 12.54
CA ILE A 252 6.70 -11.32 11.85
C ILE A 252 5.57 -11.61 12.83
N CYS A 253 5.86 -12.25 13.96
CA CYS A 253 4.83 -12.53 14.98
C CYS A 253 4.20 -11.24 15.55
N ARG A 254 4.95 -10.16 15.65
CA ARG A 254 4.48 -8.88 16.20
C ARG A 254 3.62 -8.10 15.22
N TRP A 255 3.98 -8.10 13.94
CA TRP A 255 3.42 -7.18 12.94
C TRP A 255 2.52 -7.85 11.91
N THR A 256 2.34 -9.17 12.01
CA THR A 256 1.38 -9.91 11.17
C THR A 256 0.43 -10.72 12.04
N TRP A 257 -0.54 -11.34 11.40
CA TRP A 257 -1.44 -12.30 12.03
C TRP A 257 -0.89 -13.73 11.96
N GLU A 258 0.33 -13.95 11.46
CA GLU A 258 0.91 -15.26 11.20
C GLU A 258 1.09 -16.10 12.46
N CYS A 259 1.44 -15.45 13.58
CA CYS A 259 1.60 -16.13 14.87
C CYS A 259 0.38 -16.03 15.79
N ALA A 260 -0.71 -15.42 15.30
CA ALA A 260 -1.91 -15.28 16.11
C ALA A 260 -2.61 -16.64 16.31
N ALA A 261 -3.30 -16.78 17.44
CA ALA A 261 -4.11 -17.96 17.70
C ALA A 261 -5.35 -18.02 16.78
N PRO A 262 -5.85 -19.23 16.45
CA PRO A 262 -7.14 -19.37 15.81
C PRO A 262 -8.26 -18.63 16.56
N PRO A 263 -9.28 -18.11 15.85
CA PRO A 263 -9.51 -18.24 14.41
C PRO A 263 -8.76 -17.23 13.54
N ARG A 264 -8.10 -16.21 14.10
CA ARG A 264 -7.44 -15.14 13.31
C ARG A 264 -6.13 -15.54 12.66
N GLY A 265 -5.40 -16.45 13.25
CA GLY A 265 -4.15 -16.96 12.72
C GLY A 265 -4.14 -18.49 12.53
N PRO A 266 -3.13 -19.01 11.79
CA PRO A 266 -2.12 -18.24 11.08
C PRO A 266 -2.70 -17.49 9.88
N ASN A 267 -2.23 -16.25 9.66
CA ASN A 267 -2.62 -15.44 8.51
C ASN A 267 -1.46 -14.50 8.12
N GLN A 268 -1.07 -14.53 6.87
CA GLN A 268 0.13 -13.85 6.36
C GLN A 268 0.04 -12.32 6.33
N HIS A 269 -1.16 -11.75 6.43
CA HIS A 269 -1.35 -10.31 6.33
C HIS A 269 -0.80 -9.56 7.54
N ALA A 270 -0.32 -8.36 7.30
CA ALA A 270 0.08 -7.45 8.36
C ALA A 270 -1.13 -7.08 9.25
N ASN A 271 -0.91 -6.96 10.55
CA ASN A 271 -1.87 -6.32 11.45
C ASN A 271 -1.73 -4.79 11.35
N GLN A 272 -2.58 -4.04 12.06
CA GLN A 272 -2.57 -2.59 11.99
C GLN A 272 -1.18 -1.97 12.27
N ALA A 273 -0.41 -2.53 13.23
CA ALA A 273 0.93 -2.07 13.53
C ALA A 273 1.92 -2.40 12.40
N GLY A 274 1.82 -3.58 11.80
CA GLY A 274 2.62 -3.94 10.63
C GLY A 274 2.30 -3.06 9.43
N TYR A 275 1.03 -2.76 9.20
CA TYR A 275 0.65 -1.79 8.17
C TYR A 275 1.19 -0.38 8.44
N ALA A 276 1.37 0.03 9.71
CA ALA A 276 2.03 1.29 10.04
C ALA A 276 3.52 1.28 9.65
N VAL A 277 4.20 0.15 9.85
CA VAL A 277 5.60 -0.02 9.40
C VAL A 277 5.69 0.07 7.87
N ILE A 278 4.78 -0.59 7.15
CA ILE A 278 4.72 -0.53 5.69
C ILE A 278 4.43 0.90 5.21
N ALA A 279 3.44 1.58 5.82
CA ALA A 279 3.11 2.97 5.48
C ALA A 279 4.30 3.91 5.68
N ARG A 280 5.04 3.76 6.78
CA ARG A 280 6.25 4.54 7.04
C ARG A 280 7.31 4.31 5.97
N ALA A 281 7.55 3.07 5.58
CA ALA A 281 8.50 2.74 4.51
C ALA A 281 8.12 3.38 3.17
N PHE A 282 6.82 3.45 2.84
CA PHE A 282 6.35 4.17 1.65
C PHE A 282 6.56 5.69 1.74
N LEU A 283 6.27 6.30 2.89
CA LEU A 283 6.48 7.74 3.10
C LEU A 283 7.95 8.10 3.01
N ASP A 284 8.83 7.31 3.65
CA ASP A 284 10.28 7.52 3.61
C ASP A 284 10.81 7.40 2.16
N ALA A 285 10.42 6.36 1.43
CA ALA A 285 10.81 6.17 0.04
C ALA A 285 10.28 7.26 -0.89
N ALA A 286 9.10 7.79 -0.61
CA ALA A 286 8.53 8.90 -1.35
C ALA A 286 9.15 10.26 -0.97
N GLY A 287 9.97 10.38 0.09
CA GLY A 287 10.46 11.65 0.62
C GLY A 287 9.33 12.54 1.17
N LEU A 288 8.37 11.91 1.89
CA LEU A 288 7.15 12.53 2.43
C LEU A 288 6.99 12.28 3.94
N SER A 289 8.05 11.80 4.61
CA SER A 289 8.06 11.49 6.04
C SER A 289 8.40 12.72 6.90
#